data_758ee5e4a8623abbc2ef5edff818e0dd
#
_entry.id   758ee5e4a8623abbc2ef5edff818e0dd
#
_cell.length_a   1.000
_cell.length_b   1.000
_cell.length_c   1.000
_cell.angle_alpha   90.00
_cell.angle_beta   90.00
_cell.angle_gamma   90.00
#
_symmetry.space_group_name_H-M   'P 1'
#
loop_
_entity.id
_entity.type
_entity.pdbx_description
1 polymer ?
#
loop_
_entity_poly.entity_id
_entity_poly.type
_entity_poly.pdbx_seq_one_letter_code
_entity_poly.pdbx_strand_id
1 'polypeptide(L)'
;MIKKATLLTALSVTAFSAWAQDTSPDTLVVTAHRFQQPRSAVLAPVTIVTRQDIERWQSTSVNDVLRRLPGVDIAQSGGVGQNSSIFIRGTNSSHVLVLIDGVRLNLAGVSGSADLSQFPVSLVQRIEYIRGPRSAIYGSDAIGGVVNIITTRDNPGTELTAGWGSNSYQNYDISTQQQLGENTRATLIGDYEYTKGFDVVAKGGTGMQTQPDRDGFLSKTLYGALEHTFSDRWSGFVRGYGYDNRTDYDAYYSPGSPLIDTRKLYSQSWDAGLRFNGEHIQSQLVSSYSHSKDYNYDPHYGRYDTSATLDEMKQYNVQWTNSVVVGHGNVGAGVDWQKQTTTPGTGYVPKGYDQRNTGVYLTGLQQLGDFTLEAAARSDDNSQFGRHGTWQTSAGWEFTEGYRFIASYGTSYKAPNLGQLYGYYGNPNLNPEKSKQWEGAFEGLTAGVSWRISGYRNDINDMIDYDDHLQKYYNEGKARIKGIEATANFDTGPLTHTVSYDYVDARNAITDTPLPRRSKQMAKYQLDWDVYDFDWGVTYQYLGSRYDSDYSAYPYRTVKMGGVSLWDLTVSYPLTSHLTVRGKIANLFDKDYETVYGYQTAGREYTLSGSYTF
;
A
#
# COMPACT_ATOMS: atom_id res chain seq x y z
N MET A 1 74.10 -36.15 -12.44
CA MET A 1 72.82 -36.64 -12.98
C MET A 1 71.74 -36.50 -11.92
N ILE A 2 71.00 -35.45 -11.95
CA ILE A 2 69.97 -35.13 -10.95
C ILE A 2 68.61 -35.34 -11.64
N LYS A 3 67.84 -36.31 -11.11
CA LYS A 3 66.44 -36.56 -11.56
C LYS A 3 65.50 -35.58 -10.86
N LYS A 4 64.76 -34.82 -11.65
CA LYS A 4 63.67 -33.96 -11.21
C LYS A 4 62.47 -34.83 -10.87
N ALA A 5 61.97 -34.73 -9.62
CA ALA A 5 60.68 -35.27 -9.21
C ALA A 5 59.64 -34.14 -9.27
N THR A 6 58.64 -34.32 -10.12
CA THR A 6 57.50 -33.38 -10.25
C THR A 6 56.42 -33.83 -9.27
N LEU A 7 56.11 -32.97 -8.26
CA LEU A 7 54.99 -33.16 -7.33
C LEU A 7 53.74 -32.56 -7.97
N LEU A 8 52.78 -33.41 -8.32
CA LEU A 8 51.40 -32.99 -8.69
C LEU A 8 50.60 -32.87 -7.40
N THR A 9 50.29 -31.65 -7.01
CA THR A 9 49.28 -31.37 -5.96
C THR A 9 47.90 -31.29 -6.61
N ALA A 10 47.07 -32.29 -6.36
CA ALA A 10 45.65 -32.27 -6.74
C ALA A 10 44.91 -31.35 -5.76
N LEU A 11 44.42 -30.20 -6.27
CA LEU A 11 43.46 -29.36 -5.57
C LEU A 11 42.08 -30.03 -5.71
N SER A 12 41.59 -30.62 -4.65
CA SER A 12 40.19 -31.05 -4.53
C SER A 12 39.33 -29.81 -4.27
N VAL A 13 38.65 -29.35 -5.31
CA VAL A 13 37.59 -28.35 -5.20
C VAL A 13 36.35 -29.06 -4.63
N THR A 14 36.12 -28.90 -3.33
CA THR A 14 34.82 -29.22 -2.72
C THR A 14 33.80 -28.19 -3.20
N ALA A 15 32.94 -28.62 -4.11
CA ALA A 15 31.77 -27.84 -4.47
C ALA A 15 30.83 -27.76 -3.23
N PHE A 16 30.83 -26.63 -2.57
CA PHE A 16 29.72 -26.25 -1.69
C PHE A 16 28.51 -25.99 -2.60
N SER A 17 27.55 -26.92 -2.57
CA SER A 17 26.23 -26.68 -3.12
C SER A 17 25.57 -25.63 -2.23
N ALA A 18 25.74 -24.36 -2.59
CA ALA A 18 24.86 -23.31 -2.07
C ALA A 18 23.44 -23.69 -2.55
N TRP A 19 22.56 -23.98 -1.62
CA TRP A 19 21.14 -24.00 -1.87
C TRP A 19 20.72 -22.55 -2.14
N ALA A 20 20.85 -22.11 -3.38
CA ALA A 20 20.15 -20.95 -3.86
C ALA A 20 18.67 -21.34 -3.77
N GLN A 21 17.94 -20.70 -2.90
CA GLN A 21 16.49 -20.76 -2.90
C GLN A 21 16.06 -20.11 -4.23
N ASP A 22 15.58 -20.95 -5.14
CA ASP A 22 15.21 -20.57 -6.51
C ASP A 22 13.95 -19.70 -6.43
N THR A 23 14.14 -18.41 -6.19
CA THR A 23 13.10 -17.38 -6.31
C THR A 23 12.94 -17.03 -7.79
N SER A 24 12.65 -18.04 -8.62
CA SER A 24 12.31 -17.76 -10.01
C SER A 24 11.04 -16.88 -10.04
N PRO A 25 10.96 -15.90 -10.94
CA PRO A 25 9.78 -15.03 -11.07
C PRO A 25 8.45 -15.78 -11.24
N ASP A 26 8.50 -17.04 -11.66
CA ASP A 26 7.33 -17.90 -11.87
C ASP A 26 6.74 -18.52 -10.59
N THR A 27 7.46 -18.50 -9.47
CA THR A 27 6.96 -19.05 -8.20
C THR A 27 6.12 -18.04 -7.40
N LEU A 28 6.18 -16.74 -7.74
CA LEU A 28 5.39 -15.71 -7.07
C LEU A 28 3.94 -15.72 -7.59
N VAL A 29 3.03 -16.09 -6.71
CA VAL A 29 1.60 -16.15 -6.98
C VAL A 29 0.93 -14.83 -6.63
N VAL A 30 0.13 -14.30 -7.54
CA VAL A 30 -0.60 -13.03 -7.37
C VAL A 30 -2.11 -13.24 -7.46
N THR A 31 -2.86 -12.40 -6.77
CA THR A 31 -4.33 -12.42 -6.77
C THR A 31 -4.94 -11.32 -7.64
N ALA A 32 -4.22 -10.90 -8.71
CA ALA A 32 -4.63 -9.80 -9.58
C ALA A 32 -6.03 -9.95 -10.21
N HIS A 33 -6.52 -11.18 -10.34
CA HIS A 33 -7.86 -11.54 -10.84
C HIS A 33 -8.75 -12.19 -9.76
N ARG A 34 -8.41 -12.02 -8.47
CA ARG A 34 -9.04 -12.66 -7.31
C ARG A 34 -8.82 -14.17 -7.20
N PHE A 35 -7.99 -14.76 -8.02
CA PHE A 35 -7.50 -16.12 -7.89
C PHE A 35 -5.99 -16.17 -8.07
N GLN A 36 -5.38 -17.21 -7.54
CA GLN A 36 -3.93 -17.38 -7.55
C GLN A 36 -3.45 -17.74 -8.97
N GLN A 37 -2.45 -17.02 -9.45
CA GLN A 37 -1.84 -17.26 -10.76
C GLN A 37 -0.36 -16.83 -10.74
N PRO A 38 0.49 -17.43 -11.60
CA PRO A 38 1.87 -16.99 -11.72
C PRO A 38 1.95 -15.52 -12.14
N ARG A 39 2.93 -14.79 -11.61
CA ARG A 39 3.15 -13.38 -11.98
C ARG A 39 3.34 -13.19 -13.49
N SER A 40 4.03 -14.13 -14.15
CA SER A 40 4.29 -14.11 -15.61
C SER A 40 3.02 -14.16 -16.45
N ALA A 41 1.94 -14.76 -15.95
CA ALA A 41 0.66 -14.83 -16.64
C ALA A 41 -0.13 -13.51 -16.62
N VAL A 42 0.20 -12.57 -15.71
CA VAL A 42 -0.54 -11.32 -15.52
C VAL A 42 -0.01 -10.24 -16.47
N LEU A 43 -0.90 -9.62 -17.25
CA LEU A 43 -0.55 -8.52 -18.17
C LEU A 43 -0.44 -7.16 -17.45
N ALA A 44 -1.12 -7.02 -16.32
CA ALA A 44 -1.02 -5.82 -15.49
C ALA A 44 0.37 -5.62 -14.90
N PRO A 45 0.83 -4.37 -14.71
CA PRO A 45 2.04 -4.09 -13.96
C PRO A 45 1.83 -4.40 -12.47
N VAL A 46 2.36 -5.55 -12.03
CA VAL A 46 2.32 -6.01 -10.64
C VAL A 46 3.70 -5.93 -10.02
N THR A 47 3.78 -5.43 -8.80
CA THR A 47 4.98 -5.51 -7.95
C THR A 47 4.61 -6.27 -6.68
N ILE A 48 5.42 -7.26 -6.33
CA ILE A 48 5.29 -8.01 -5.08
C ILE A 48 6.42 -7.57 -4.17
N VAL A 49 6.08 -7.22 -2.94
CA VAL A 49 7.04 -6.97 -1.86
C VAL A 49 6.85 -8.07 -0.84
N THR A 50 7.90 -8.80 -0.55
CA THR A 50 7.92 -9.90 0.42
C THR A 50 8.26 -9.38 1.82
N ARG A 51 8.05 -10.22 2.85
CA ARG A 51 8.51 -9.92 4.20
C ARG A 51 10.03 -9.72 4.24
N GLN A 52 10.77 -10.54 3.48
CA GLN A 52 12.22 -10.43 3.39
C GLN A 52 12.67 -9.08 2.82
N ASP A 53 11.97 -8.53 1.80
CA ASP A 53 12.25 -7.20 1.26
C ASP A 53 12.02 -6.12 2.33
N ILE A 54 10.91 -6.21 3.09
CA ILE A 54 10.57 -5.26 4.16
C ILE A 54 11.65 -5.26 5.25
N GLU A 55 12.14 -6.44 5.62
CA GLU A 55 13.20 -6.60 6.62
C GLU A 55 14.57 -6.12 6.11
N ARG A 56 14.92 -6.41 4.86
CA ARG A 56 16.15 -5.91 4.21
C ARG A 56 16.14 -4.38 4.11
N TRP A 57 15.01 -3.79 3.76
CA TRP A 57 14.85 -2.33 3.72
C TRP A 57 14.71 -1.70 5.11
N GLN A 58 14.50 -2.52 6.14
CA GLN A 58 14.26 -2.08 7.53
C GLN A 58 13.17 -0.99 7.59
N SER A 59 12.07 -1.25 6.88
CA SER A 59 10.96 -0.31 6.79
C SER A 59 10.21 -0.22 8.11
N THR A 60 10.01 1.00 8.62
CA THR A 60 9.32 1.25 9.89
C THR A 60 7.83 1.50 9.72
N SER A 61 7.33 1.68 8.49
CA SER A 61 5.91 1.86 8.19
C SER A 61 5.56 1.31 6.82
N VAL A 62 4.26 1.09 6.57
CA VAL A 62 3.78 0.69 5.24
C VAL A 62 4.06 1.79 4.20
N ASN A 63 4.00 3.05 4.59
CA ASN A 63 4.39 4.16 3.71
C ASN A 63 5.86 4.09 3.30
N ASP A 64 6.75 3.69 4.22
CA ASP A 64 8.19 3.50 3.91
C ASP A 64 8.42 2.38 2.89
N VAL A 65 7.60 1.34 2.91
CA VAL A 65 7.60 0.30 1.88
C VAL A 65 7.09 0.84 0.55
N LEU A 66 5.90 1.46 0.54
CA LEU A 66 5.23 1.87 -0.68
C LEU A 66 5.96 2.99 -1.45
N ARG A 67 6.63 3.92 -0.75
CA ARG A 67 7.37 5.00 -1.40
C ARG A 67 8.53 4.52 -2.29
N ARG A 68 8.98 3.27 -2.12
CA ARG A 68 10.02 2.62 -2.94
C ARG A 68 9.48 2.06 -4.25
N LEU A 69 8.15 1.90 -4.35
CA LEU A 69 7.50 1.23 -5.48
C LEU A 69 7.31 2.17 -6.68
N PRO A 70 7.39 1.64 -7.93
CA PRO A 70 7.18 2.43 -9.14
C PRO A 70 5.79 3.07 -9.16
N GLY A 71 5.70 4.31 -9.67
CA GLY A 71 4.43 5.03 -9.81
C GLY A 71 3.79 5.52 -8.52
N VAL A 72 4.42 5.29 -7.35
CA VAL A 72 3.91 5.73 -6.04
C VAL A 72 4.56 7.04 -5.64
N ASP A 73 3.75 8.06 -5.35
CA ASP A 73 4.14 9.29 -4.66
C ASP A 73 3.38 9.38 -3.33
N ILE A 74 4.04 9.84 -2.27
CA ILE A 74 3.44 9.96 -0.94
C ILE A 74 3.64 11.38 -0.43
N ALA A 75 2.53 12.02 -0.07
CA ALA A 75 2.53 13.27 0.68
C ALA A 75 2.16 12.95 2.14
N GLN A 76 3.02 13.32 3.08
CA GLN A 76 2.86 13.05 4.51
C GLN A 76 3.16 14.31 5.32
N SER A 77 2.28 14.61 6.27
CA SER A 77 2.35 15.83 7.10
C SER A 77 3.23 15.60 8.33
N GLY A 78 4.49 15.18 8.13
CA GLY A 78 5.43 14.96 9.21
C GLY A 78 6.01 13.56 9.30
N GLY A 79 6.22 13.07 10.53
CA GLY A 79 6.85 11.79 10.85
C GLY A 79 5.93 10.57 10.82
N VAL A 80 6.34 9.52 11.50
CA VAL A 80 5.55 8.26 11.62
C VAL A 80 4.19 8.56 12.26
N GLY A 81 3.14 7.93 11.76
CA GLY A 81 1.76 8.10 12.26
C GLY A 81 1.06 9.37 11.80
N GLN A 82 1.78 10.35 11.22
CA GLN A 82 1.18 11.56 10.68
C GLN A 82 0.37 11.28 9.42
N ASN A 83 -0.65 12.12 9.20
CA ASN A 83 -1.59 11.97 8.08
C ASN A 83 -0.87 11.86 6.73
N SER A 84 -1.26 10.90 5.91
CA SER A 84 -0.63 10.62 4.64
C SER A 84 -1.62 10.45 3.49
N SER A 85 -1.17 10.78 2.29
CA SER A 85 -1.89 10.58 1.03
C SER A 85 -1.01 9.83 0.05
N ILE A 86 -1.53 8.74 -0.51
CA ILE A 86 -0.82 7.88 -1.45
C ILE A 86 -1.38 8.13 -2.84
N PHE A 87 -0.55 8.54 -3.77
CA PHE A 87 -0.91 8.78 -5.17
C PHE A 87 -0.28 7.69 -6.04
N ILE A 88 -1.10 6.91 -6.73
CA ILE A 88 -0.63 5.93 -7.71
C ILE A 88 -0.79 6.52 -9.10
N ARG A 89 0.33 6.64 -9.84
CA ARG A 89 0.33 7.22 -11.20
C ARG A 89 -0.37 8.58 -11.29
N GLY A 90 -0.29 9.40 -10.21
CA GLY A 90 -0.87 10.74 -10.14
C GLY A 90 -2.38 10.82 -9.87
N THR A 91 -3.08 9.71 -9.64
CA THR A 91 -4.50 9.71 -9.23
C THR A 91 -4.68 10.23 -7.81
N ASN A 92 -5.90 10.50 -7.37
CA ASN A 92 -6.16 10.88 -5.98
C ASN A 92 -5.89 9.72 -5.02
N SER A 93 -5.58 10.03 -3.76
CA SER A 93 -5.38 9.03 -2.74
C SER A 93 -6.66 8.21 -2.46
N SER A 94 -7.83 8.79 -2.63
CA SER A 94 -9.13 8.10 -2.58
C SER A 94 -9.41 7.17 -3.78
N HIS A 95 -8.54 7.15 -4.80
CA HIS A 95 -8.58 6.28 -5.97
C HIS A 95 -7.70 5.03 -5.82
N VAL A 96 -7.10 4.85 -4.64
CA VAL A 96 -6.28 3.69 -4.31
C VAL A 96 -7.10 2.75 -3.42
N LEU A 97 -7.41 1.57 -3.94
CA LEU A 97 -8.08 0.55 -3.16
C LEU A 97 -7.05 -0.21 -2.31
N VAL A 98 -7.25 -0.17 -1.00
CA VAL A 98 -6.44 -0.98 -0.07
C VAL A 98 -7.25 -2.18 0.41
N LEU A 99 -6.63 -3.34 0.33
CA LEU A 99 -7.17 -4.61 0.81
C LEU A 99 -6.24 -5.18 1.88
N ILE A 100 -6.84 -5.83 2.87
CA ILE A 100 -6.14 -6.69 3.82
C ILE A 100 -6.62 -8.11 3.57
N ASP A 101 -5.74 -8.98 3.09
CA ASP A 101 -6.06 -10.37 2.70
C ASP A 101 -7.25 -10.48 1.73
N GLY A 102 -7.34 -9.53 0.79
CA GLY A 102 -8.43 -9.45 -0.20
C GLY A 102 -9.71 -8.79 0.28
N VAL A 103 -9.84 -8.42 1.55
CA VAL A 103 -10.98 -7.69 2.13
C VAL A 103 -10.68 -6.19 2.17
N ARG A 104 -11.64 -5.35 1.78
CA ARG A 104 -11.48 -3.88 1.82
C ARG A 104 -11.15 -3.39 3.22
N LEU A 105 -10.09 -2.58 3.33
CA LEU A 105 -9.78 -1.85 4.56
C LEU A 105 -10.93 -0.90 4.91
N ASN A 106 -11.37 -0.95 6.16
CA ASN A 106 -12.36 0.00 6.67
C ASN A 106 -11.69 1.35 6.91
N LEU A 107 -12.24 2.39 6.29
CA LEU A 107 -11.72 3.75 6.35
C LEU A 107 -12.66 4.61 7.18
N ALA A 108 -12.29 4.91 8.41
CA ALA A 108 -12.89 6.00 9.17
C ALA A 108 -12.37 7.34 8.62
N GLY A 109 -13.22 8.36 8.64
CA GLY A 109 -12.86 9.71 8.22
C GLY A 109 -13.50 10.15 6.90
N VAL A 110 -13.43 11.46 6.69
CA VAL A 110 -14.20 12.17 5.65
C VAL A 110 -13.58 11.97 4.26
N SER A 111 -12.26 11.85 4.17
CA SER A 111 -11.56 11.82 2.88
C SER A 111 -11.83 10.55 2.06
N GLY A 112 -12.15 9.44 2.71
CA GLY A 112 -12.27 8.11 2.08
C GLY A 112 -10.95 7.61 1.48
N SER A 113 -9.84 8.17 1.92
CA SER A 113 -8.48 7.75 1.55
C SER A 113 -7.94 6.81 2.60
N ALA A 114 -7.21 5.79 2.17
CA ALA A 114 -6.47 4.95 3.09
C ALA A 114 -5.27 5.71 3.65
N ASP A 115 -5.24 5.87 4.97
CA ASP A 115 -4.07 6.38 5.69
C ASP A 115 -3.24 5.19 6.17
N LEU A 116 -2.32 4.74 5.32
CA LEU A 116 -1.46 3.59 5.63
C LEU A 116 -0.31 3.91 6.59
N SER A 117 -0.15 5.20 6.99
CA SER A 117 0.74 5.57 8.09
C SER A 117 0.27 4.99 9.44
N GLN A 118 -1.02 4.68 9.52
CA GLN A 118 -1.66 4.12 10.72
C GLN A 118 -1.69 2.59 10.75
N PHE A 119 -1.39 1.93 9.61
CA PHE A 119 -1.44 0.46 9.54
C PHE A 119 -0.09 -0.14 9.97
N PRO A 120 -0.08 -1.09 10.95
CA PRO A 120 1.17 -1.64 11.49
C PRO A 120 1.93 -2.47 10.45
N VAL A 121 3.20 -2.13 10.21
CA VAL A 121 4.05 -2.86 9.28
C VAL A 121 4.40 -4.28 9.76
N SER A 122 4.33 -4.53 11.06
CA SER A 122 4.53 -5.85 11.68
C SER A 122 3.53 -6.90 11.18
N LEU A 123 2.32 -6.48 10.80
CA LEU A 123 1.30 -7.36 10.23
C LEU A 123 1.55 -7.73 8.77
N VAL A 124 2.45 -7.03 8.08
CA VAL A 124 2.66 -7.19 6.64
C VAL A 124 3.61 -8.34 6.38
N GLN A 125 3.12 -9.40 5.75
CA GLN A 125 3.92 -10.53 5.27
C GLN A 125 4.25 -10.41 3.78
N ARG A 126 3.32 -9.82 3.01
CA ARG A 126 3.51 -9.55 1.58
C ARG A 126 2.61 -8.40 1.15
N ILE A 127 3.06 -7.61 0.19
CA ILE A 127 2.23 -6.62 -0.49
C ILE A 127 2.16 -6.99 -1.96
N GLU A 128 0.94 -7.09 -2.49
CA GLU A 128 0.68 -7.20 -3.93
C GLU A 128 0.20 -5.83 -4.42
N TYR A 129 1.03 -5.13 -5.16
CA TYR A 129 0.77 -3.81 -5.67
C TYR A 129 0.48 -3.86 -7.16
N ILE A 130 -0.76 -3.54 -7.56
CA ILE A 130 -1.27 -3.61 -8.92
C ILE A 130 -1.62 -2.22 -9.39
N ARG A 131 -1.03 -1.77 -10.50
CA ARG A 131 -1.26 -0.45 -11.08
C ARG A 131 -2.34 -0.47 -12.16
N GLY A 132 -3.00 0.68 -12.33
CA GLY A 132 -4.04 0.88 -13.34
C GLY A 132 -5.45 0.51 -12.88
N PRO A 133 -6.46 0.64 -13.76
CA PRO A 133 -7.86 0.46 -13.42
C PRO A 133 -8.17 -0.99 -13.06
N ARG A 134 -8.81 -1.20 -11.92
CA ARG A 134 -9.17 -2.54 -11.42
C ARG A 134 -10.62 -2.63 -10.93
N SER A 135 -11.43 -1.62 -11.21
CA SER A 135 -12.84 -1.63 -10.77
C SER A 135 -13.65 -2.76 -11.40
N ALA A 136 -13.30 -3.23 -12.59
CA ALA A 136 -13.93 -4.40 -13.21
C ALA A 136 -13.71 -5.71 -12.44
N ILE A 137 -12.77 -5.74 -11.50
CA ILE A 137 -12.45 -6.91 -10.67
C ILE A 137 -12.83 -6.66 -9.22
N TYR A 138 -12.44 -5.50 -8.67
CA TYR A 138 -12.54 -5.18 -7.25
C TYR A 138 -13.68 -4.20 -6.89
N GLY A 139 -14.35 -3.61 -7.89
CA GLY A 139 -15.42 -2.64 -7.69
C GLY A 139 -14.92 -1.21 -7.47
N SER A 140 -15.69 -0.39 -6.76
CA SER A 140 -15.39 1.03 -6.47
C SER A 140 -13.99 1.26 -5.91
N ASP A 141 -13.43 2.45 -6.10
CA ASP A 141 -12.17 2.99 -5.55
C ASP A 141 -10.88 2.51 -6.25
N ALA A 142 -10.93 1.47 -7.10
CA ALA A 142 -9.77 0.94 -7.82
C ALA A 142 -9.53 1.67 -9.16
N ILE A 143 -9.42 3.01 -9.15
CA ILE A 143 -9.15 3.84 -10.32
C ILE A 143 -7.65 3.89 -10.62
N GLY A 144 -6.82 4.17 -9.61
CA GLY A 144 -5.36 4.27 -9.73
C GLY A 144 -4.66 2.93 -9.61
N GLY A 145 -5.17 2.07 -8.76
CA GLY A 145 -4.59 0.75 -8.49
C GLY A 145 -5.12 0.11 -7.23
N VAL A 146 -4.52 -1.02 -6.89
CA VAL A 146 -4.84 -1.82 -5.70
C VAL A 146 -3.56 -2.11 -4.92
N VAL A 147 -3.62 -1.94 -3.62
CA VAL A 147 -2.61 -2.39 -2.65
C VAL A 147 -3.25 -3.48 -1.81
N ASN A 148 -2.87 -4.73 -2.03
CA ASN A 148 -3.36 -5.86 -1.24
C ASN A 148 -2.27 -6.29 -0.26
N ILE A 149 -2.52 -6.06 1.02
CA ILE A 149 -1.63 -6.43 2.12
C ILE A 149 -2.02 -7.82 2.58
N ILE A 150 -1.08 -8.75 2.57
CA ILE A 150 -1.25 -10.12 3.02
C ILE A 150 -0.64 -10.25 4.41
N THR A 151 -1.42 -10.73 5.36
CA THR A 151 -1.01 -10.89 6.77
C THR A 151 -0.65 -12.34 7.13
N THR A 152 -1.02 -13.29 6.29
CA THR A 152 -0.75 -14.72 6.51
C THR A 152 0.72 -15.02 6.36
N ARG A 153 1.33 -15.60 7.39
CA ARG A 153 2.73 -16.03 7.40
C ARG A 153 2.85 -17.40 6.73
N ASP A 154 3.90 -17.60 5.93
CA ASP A 154 4.10 -18.86 5.21
C ASP A 154 4.99 -19.86 5.98
N ASN A 155 5.86 -19.37 6.86
CA ASN A 155 6.82 -20.19 7.58
C ASN A 155 6.49 -20.31 9.08
N PRO A 156 6.48 -21.54 9.64
CA PRO A 156 6.35 -21.73 11.09
C PRO A 156 7.60 -21.21 11.82
N GLY A 157 7.43 -20.82 13.06
CA GLY A 157 8.51 -20.35 13.92
C GLY A 157 8.04 -19.22 14.83
N THR A 158 8.91 -18.85 15.75
CA THR A 158 8.71 -17.71 16.66
C THR A 158 9.87 -16.74 16.49
N GLU A 159 9.55 -15.47 16.32
CA GLU A 159 10.51 -14.38 16.21
C GLU A 159 10.18 -13.29 17.23
N LEU A 160 11.20 -12.77 17.89
CA LEU A 160 11.14 -11.61 18.76
C LEU A 160 12.03 -10.53 18.19
N THR A 161 11.49 -9.33 17.98
CA THR A 161 12.27 -8.18 17.51
C THR A 161 12.23 -7.06 18.56
N ALA A 162 13.37 -6.42 18.79
CA ALA A 162 13.48 -5.20 19.56
C ALA A 162 14.32 -4.17 18.80
N GLY A 163 13.85 -2.93 18.73
CA GLY A 163 14.49 -1.85 17.99
C GLY A 163 14.47 -0.52 18.72
N TRP A 164 15.49 0.29 18.49
CA TRP A 164 15.63 1.64 19.02
C TRP A 164 16.17 2.58 17.94
N GLY A 165 15.84 3.86 18.03
CA GLY A 165 16.30 4.82 17.05
C GLY A 165 16.22 6.28 17.47
N SER A 166 16.45 7.16 16.51
CA SER A 166 16.30 8.60 16.64
C SER A 166 14.91 8.97 17.15
N ASN A 167 14.75 10.17 17.71
CA ASN A 167 13.48 10.67 18.24
C ASN A 167 12.84 9.76 19.31
N SER A 168 13.67 9.04 20.07
CA SER A 168 13.24 8.04 21.08
C SER A 168 12.39 6.91 20.48
N TYR A 169 12.61 6.56 19.21
CA TYR A 169 11.94 5.44 18.56
C TYR A 169 12.20 4.13 19.30
N GLN A 170 11.16 3.35 19.49
CA GLN A 170 11.19 2.02 20.11
C GLN A 170 10.18 1.14 19.39
N ASN A 171 10.58 -0.08 19.08
CA ASN A 171 9.71 -1.12 18.54
C ASN A 171 9.96 -2.43 19.28
N TYR A 172 8.90 -3.13 19.65
CA TYR A 172 8.94 -4.46 20.25
C TYR A 172 7.87 -5.31 19.58
N ASP A 173 8.30 -6.35 18.89
CA ASP A 173 7.44 -7.25 18.13
C ASP A 173 7.63 -8.69 18.57
N ILE A 174 6.54 -9.44 18.66
CA ILE A 174 6.50 -10.89 18.76
C ILE A 174 5.64 -11.45 17.66
N SER A 175 6.17 -12.37 16.89
CA SER A 175 5.46 -13.06 15.82
C SER A 175 5.69 -14.57 15.97
N THR A 176 4.61 -15.33 16.10
CA THR A 176 4.70 -16.79 16.21
C THR A 176 3.67 -17.48 15.32
N GLN A 177 4.11 -18.52 14.64
CA GLN A 177 3.23 -19.43 13.92
C GLN A 177 3.58 -20.86 14.33
N GLN A 178 2.58 -21.59 14.80
CA GLN A 178 2.72 -22.94 15.31
C GLN A 178 1.76 -23.91 14.61
N GLN A 179 2.26 -25.10 14.34
CA GLN A 179 1.43 -26.20 13.88
C GLN A 179 0.80 -26.89 15.10
N LEU A 180 -0.53 -26.85 15.20
CA LEU A 180 -1.31 -27.51 16.26
C LEU A 180 -1.86 -28.85 15.75
N GLY A 181 -1.09 -29.92 15.88
CA GLY A 181 -1.40 -31.20 15.27
C GLY A 181 -1.13 -31.18 13.75
N GLU A 182 -1.73 -32.11 13.00
CA GLU A 182 -1.42 -32.30 11.56
C GLU A 182 -2.11 -31.26 10.66
N ASN A 183 -3.27 -30.77 11.05
CA ASN A 183 -4.17 -30.05 10.16
C ASN A 183 -4.49 -28.61 10.59
N THR A 184 -3.97 -28.13 11.71
CA THR A 184 -4.30 -26.81 12.24
C THR A 184 -3.04 -25.97 12.42
N ARG A 185 -3.09 -24.74 11.93
CA ARG A 185 -2.05 -23.73 12.08
C ARG A 185 -2.59 -22.55 12.88
N ALA A 186 -1.84 -22.11 13.87
CA ALA A 186 -2.15 -20.94 14.67
C ALA A 186 -1.06 -19.87 14.49
N THR A 187 -1.47 -18.62 14.30
CA THR A 187 -0.57 -17.47 14.20
C THR A 187 -0.97 -16.44 15.25
N LEU A 188 0.01 -15.85 15.92
CA LEU A 188 -0.16 -14.72 16.84
C LEU A 188 0.93 -13.69 16.56
N ILE A 189 0.56 -12.40 16.45
CA ILE A 189 1.48 -11.28 16.33
C ILE A 189 1.07 -10.22 17.36
N GLY A 190 2.03 -9.72 18.11
CA GLY A 190 1.87 -8.58 19.00
C GLY A 190 2.97 -7.56 18.72
N ASP A 191 2.59 -6.27 18.63
CA ASP A 191 3.53 -5.21 18.32
C ASP A 191 3.27 -3.97 19.17
N TYR A 192 4.36 -3.33 19.58
CA TYR A 192 4.38 -2.04 20.26
C TYR A 192 5.39 -1.14 19.57
N GLU A 193 4.93 -0.02 19.03
CA GLU A 193 5.76 1.00 18.40
C GLU A 193 5.54 2.34 19.08
N TYR A 194 6.63 3.05 19.36
CA TYR A 194 6.61 4.37 19.98
C TYR A 194 7.70 5.27 19.42
N THR A 195 7.39 6.53 19.22
CA THR A 195 8.36 7.61 19.00
C THR A 195 7.87 8.90 19.66
N LYS A 196 8.80 9.69 20.17
CA LYS A 196 8.49 11.07 20.60
C LYS A 196 8.26 12.01 19.42
N GLY A 197 8.69 11.60 18.19
CA GLY A 197 8.62 12.45 17.03
C GLY A 197 9.45 13.73 17.13
N PHE A 198 9.09 14.68 16.31
CA PHE A 198 9.69 16.02 16.22
C PHE A 198 8.56 17.02 15.94
N ASP A 199 8.83 18.34 16.10
CA ASP A 199 7.90 19.40 15.73
C ASP A 199 7.67 19.37 14.20
N VAL A 200 6.42 19.10 13.78
CA VAL A 200 6.10 18.84 12.35
C VAL A 200 5.72 20.10 11.58
N VAL A 201 5.41 21.22 12.24
CA VAL A 201 5.03 22.46 11.55
C VAL A 201 6.19 23.43 11.46
N ALA A 202 6.65 23.72 10.24
CA ALA A 202 7.64 24.77 10.00
C ALA A 202 7.09 26.15 10.32
N LYS A 203 7.89 27.01 10.95
CA LYS A 203 7.50 28.39 11.30
C LYS A 203 6.91 29.13 10.08
N GLY A 204 5.65 29.52 10.18
CA GLY A 204 4.94 30.31 9.17
C GLY A 204 4.42 29.56 7.96
N GLY A 205 4.50 28.22 7.94
CA GLY A 205 4.22 27.43 6.75
C GLY A 205 2.77 27.09 6.45
N THR A 206 1.89 26.98 7.45
CA THR A 206 0.55 26.37 7.25
C THR A 206 -0.62 27.27 7.63
N GLY A 207 -0.37 28.48 8.18
CA GLY A 207 -1.41 29.27 8.87
C GLY A 207 -1.78 28.71 10.25
N MET A 208 -1.25 27.57 10.64
CA MET A 208 -1.32 27.06 11.99
C MET A 208 -0.37 27.88 12.90
N GLN A 209 -0.71 28.02 14.15
CA GLN A 209 0.25 28.54 15.11
C GLN A 209 1.25 27.41 15.41
N THR A 210 2.53 27.70 15.32
CA THR A 210 3.57 26.74 15.70
C THR A 210 3.43 26.41 17.19
N GLN A 211 3.21 25.16 17.47
CA GLN A 211 3.34 24.56 18.79
C GLN A 211 4.76 23.99 18.86
N PRO A 212 5.68 24.62 19.62
CA PRO A 212 7.08 24.16 19.66
C PRO A 212 7.22 22.93 20.56
N ASP A 213 6.51 21.88 20.25
CA ASP A 213 6.54 20.59 20.94
C ASP A 213 6.95 19.45 20.00
N ARG A 214 6.62 18.23 20.33
CA ARG A 214 6.98 17.05 19.56
C ARG A 214 5.76 16.23 19.26
N ASP A 215 5.55 15.97 17.99
CA ASP A 215 4.44 15.21 17.46
C ASP A 215 4.76 13.73 17.49
N GLY A 216 4.39 13.07 18.57
CA GLY A 216 4.70 11.68 18.82
C GLY A 216 3.72 10.71 18.19
N PHE A 217 4.13 9.44 18.18
CA PHE A 217 3.29 8.33 17.75
C PHE A 217 3.42 7.14 18.71
N LEU A 218 2.30 6.50 19.00
CA LEU A 218 2.22 5.25 19.75
C LEU A 218 1.24 4.31 19.07
N SER A 219 1.68 3.09 18.76
CA SER A 219 0.84 2.00 18.26
C SER A 219 0.93 0.77 19.14
N LYS A 220 -0.20 0.11 19.32
CA LYS A 220 -0.30 -1.20 19.98
C LYS A 220 -1.15 -2.09 19.11
N THR A 221 -0.60 -3.22 18.69
CA THR A 221 -1.22 -4.11 17.71
C THR A 221 -1.31 -5.52 18.25
N LEU A 222 -2.41 -6.19 17.93
CA LEU A 222 -2.59 -7.62 18.15
C LEU A 222 -3.24 -8.24 16.91
N TYR A 223 -2.70 -9.38 16.47
CA TYR A 223 -3.25 -10.22 15.40
C TYR A 223 -3.31 -11.67 15.87
N GLY A 224 -4.36 -12.36 15.49
CA GLY A 224 -4.50 -13.80 15.70
C GLY A 224 -5.20 -14.47 14.53
N ALA A 225 -4.74 -15.67 14.16
CA ALA A 225 -5.35 -16.48 13.11
C ALA A 225 -5.31 -17.97 13.46
N LEU A 226 -6.36 -18.67 13.06
CA LEU A 226 -6.43 -20.13 13.03
C LEU A 226 -6.82 -20.57 11.63
N GLU A 227 -6.03 -21.48 11.05
CA GLU A 227 -6.32 -22.13 9.79
C GLU A 227 -6.42 -23.65 10.01
N HIS A 228 -7.45 -24.26 9.43
CA HIS A 228 -7.68 -25.70 9.56
C HIS A 228 -7.95 -26.34 8.21
N THR A 229 -7.26 -27.45 7.93
CA THR A 229 -7.45 -28.28 6.75
C THR A 229 -8.37 -29.44 7.13
N PHE A 230 -9.62 -29.39 6.66
CA PHE A 230 -10.64 -30.42 6.95
C PHE A 230 -10.41 -31.69 6.10
N SER A 231 -9.89 -31.50 4.89
CA SER A 231 -9.55 -32.56 3.92
C SER A 231 -8.62 -32.01 2.84
N ASP A 232 -8.13 -32.85 1.93
CA ASP A 232 -7.28 -32.43 0.79
C ASP A 232 -7.89 -31.31 -0.07
N ARG A 233 -9.20 -31.13 -0.02
CA ARG A 233 -9.93 -30.13 -0.83
C ARG A 233 -10.52 -28.99 -0.01
N TRP A 234 -10.75 -29.16 1.25
CA TRP A 234 -11.43 -28.18 2.09
C TRP A 234 -10.52 -27.64 3.20
N SER A 235 -10.44 -26.35 3.30
CA SER A 235 -9.83 -25.63 4.42
C SER A 235 -10.68 -24.46 4.85
N GLY A 236 -10.45 -23.99 6.05
CA GLY A 236 -11.11 -22.82 6.58
C GLY A 236 -10.19 -22.03 7.51
N PHE A 237 -10.54 -20.80 7.73
CA PHE A 237 -9.80 -19.91 8.61
C PHE A 237 -10.72 -18.96 9.38
N VAL A 238 -10.24 -18.56 10.54
CA VAL A 238 -10.72 -17.42 11.32
C VAL A 238 -9.52 -16.60 11.69
N ARG A 239 -9.57 -15.28 11.46
CA ARG A 239 -8.49 -14.36 11.83
C ARG A 239 -9.06 -13.03 12.28
N GLY A 240 -8.28 -12.32 13.05
CA GLY A 240 -8.63 -10.99 13.47
C GLY A 240 -7.40 -10.18 13.84
N TYR A 241 -7.49 -8.87 13.65
CA TYR A 241 -6.49 -7.92 14.11
C TYR A 241 -7.16 -6.70 14.74
N GLY A 242 -6.41 -6.06 15.61
CA GLY A 242 -6.77 -4.76 16.14
C GLY A 242 -5.54 -3.94 16.46
N TYR A 243 -5.65 -2.61 16.29
CA TYR A 243 -4.65 -1.67 16.71
C TYR A 243 -5.26 -0.45 17.40
N ASP A 244 -4.50 0.09 18.35
CA ASP A 244 -4.80 1.29 19.13
C ASP A 244 -3.64 2.27 18.94
N ASN A 245 -3.86 3.29 18.09
CA ASN A 245 -2.86 4.29 17.73
C ASN A 245 -3.18 5.63 18.37
N ARG A 246 -2.15 6.31 18.87
CA ARG A 246 -2.20 7.71 19.25
C ARG A 246 -1.17 8.47 18.42
N THR A 247 -1.60 9.58 17.83
CA THR A 247 -0.76 10.53 17.09
C THR A 247 -0.96 11.91 17.67
N ASP A 248 0.11 12.56 18.06
CA ASP A 248 0.09 13.98 18.41
C ASP A 248 0.42 14.78 17.13
N TYR A 249 -0.22 15.93 16.90
CA TYR A 249 -0.07 16.74 15.70
C TYR A 249 -0.36 18.22 15.95
N ASP A 250 0.25 19.09 15.16
CA ASP A 250 -0.05 20.52 15.22
C ASP A 250 -1.43 20.85 14.65
N ALA A 251 -2.18 21.66 15.36
CA ALA A 251 -3.53 22.05 14.99
C ALA A 251 -3.67 23.57 14.84
N TYR A 252 -4.73 23.98 14.15
CA TYR A 252 -5.11 25.39 14.11
C TYR A 252 -5.59 25.83 15.51
N TYR A 253 -4.88 26.78 16.11
CA TYR A 253 -5.25 27.36 17.41
C TYR A 253 -6.00 28.67 17.23
N SER A 254 -7.14 28.79 17.89
CA SER A 254 -7.85 30.05 18.08
C SER A 254 -7.89 30.38 19.58
N PRO A 255 -7.45 31.58 20.01
CA PRO A 255 -7.47 31.94 21.41
C PRO A 255 -8.83 31.74 22.07
N GLY A 256 -8.86 30.99 23.17
CA GLY A 256 -10.09 30.64 23.92
C GLY A 256 -10.85 29.40 23.41
N SER A 257 -10.34 28.72 22.39
CA SER A 257 -10.88 27.44 21.91
C SER A 257 -10.01 26.28 22.39
N PRO A 258 -10.57 25.06 22.57
CA PRO A 258 -9.78 23.86 22.81
C PRO A 258 -8.78 23.60 21.69
N LEU A 259 -7.58 23.16 22.05
CA LEU A 259 -6.51 22.81 21.11
C LEU A 259 -6.62 21.34 20.74
N ILE A 260 -7.22 21.05 19.57
CA ILE A 260 -7.45 19.69 19.08
C ILE A 260 -6.17 19.22 18.37
N ASP A 261 -5.22 18.67 19.09
CA ASP A 261 -3.88 18.27 18.61
C ASP A 261 -3.54 16.80 18.84
N THR A 262 -4.49 16.03 19.33
CA THR A 262 -4.30 14.58 19.55
C THR A 262 -5.34 13.78 18.77
N ARG A 263 -4.86 12.83 17.96
CA ARG A 263 -5.68 11.81 17.28
C ARG A 263 -5.55 10.48 18.00
N LYS A 264 -6.67 9.76 18.14
CA LYS A 264 -6.67 8.39 18.64
C LYS A 264 -7.53 7.49 17.76
N LEU A 265 -6.86 6.54 17.07
CA LEU A 265 -7.49 5.61 16.14
C LEU A 265 -7.54 4.21 16.74
N TYR A 266 -8.75 3.69 16.92
CA TYR A 266 -8.99 2.27 17.18
C TYR A 266 -9.50 1.63 15.91
N SER A 267 -8.88 0.54 15.49
CA SER A 267 -9.36 -0.25 14.35
C SER A 267 -9.29 -1.72 14.69
N GLN A 268 -10.33 -2.46 14.31
CA GLN A 268 -10.36 -3.91 14.43
C GLN A 268 -11.07 -4.53 13.23
N SER A 269 -10.62 -5.71 12.82
CA SER A 269 -11.22 -6.51 11.77
C SER A 269 -11.23 -7.99 12.16
N TRP A 270 -12.30 -8.68 11.78
CA TRP A 270 -12.50 -10.11 11.98
C TRP A 270 -12.99 -10.73 10.69
N ASP A 271 -12.33 -11.78 10.25
CA ASP A 271 -12.65 -12.50 9.03
C ASP A 271 -12.79 -13.99 9.32
N ALA A 272 -13.75 -14.61 8.64
CA ALA A 272 -13.88 -16.07 8.58
C ALA A 272 -14.13 -16.50 7.15
N GLY A 273 -13.51 -17.60 6.73
CA GLY A 273 -13.65 -18.07 5.36
C GLY A 273 -13.52 -19.57 5.22
N LEU A 274 -14.10 -20.07 4.13
CA LEU A 274 -13.99 -21.44 3.67
C LEU A 274 -13.38 -21.44 2.27
N ARG A 275 -12.45 -22.34 2.01
CA ARG A 275 -11.79 -22.57 0.72
C ARG A 275 -12.03 -23.99 0.25
N PHE A 276 -12.37 -24.11 -1.02
CA PHE A 276 -12.43 -25.37 -1.73
C PHE A 276 -11.42 -25.36 -2.87
N ASN A 277 -10.50 -26.30 -2.87
CA ASN A 277 -9.47 -26.49 -3.90
C ASN A 277 -9.70 -27.85 -4.58
N GLY A 278 -10.48 -27.85 -5.66
CA GLY A 278 -10.63 -29.02 -6.54
C GLY A 278 -9.56 -29.01 -7.63
N GLU A 279 -9.55 -30.07 -8.46
CA GLU A 279 -8.56 -30.22 -9.53
C GLU A 279 -8.63 -29.13 -10.59
N HIS A 280 -9.84 -28.68 -10.95
CA HIS A 280 -10.07 -27.65 -11.96
C HIS A 280 -10.86 -26.44 -11.45
N ILE A 281 -11.30 -26.46 -10.20
CA ILE A 281 -12.11 -25.40 -9.62
C ILE A 281 -11.59 -25.00 -8.25
N GLN A 282 -11.48 -23.70 -8.03
CA GLN A 282 -11.22 -23.09 -6.74
C GLN A 282 -12.42 -22.23 -6.36
N SER A 283 -12.86 -22.31 -5.10
CA SER A 283 -13.95 -21.51 -4.58
C SER A 283 -13.58 -21.01 -3.18
N GLN A 284 -13.86 -19.75 -2.90
CA GLN A 284 -13.64 -19.16 -1.59
C GLN A 284 -14.83 -18.31 -1.19
N LEU A 285 -15.33 -18.54 0.02
CA LEU A 285 -16.32 -17.69 0.68
C LEU A 285 -15.66 -17.03 1.88
N VAL A 286 -15.75 -15.69 1.98
CA VAL A 286 -15.23 -14.92 3.10
C VAL A 286 -16.34 -14.02 3.62
N SER A 287 -16.50 -13.99 4.95
CA SER A 287 -17.30 -13.01 5.66
C SER A 287 -16.43 -12.21 6.59
N SER A 288 -16.58 -10.89 6.61
CA SER A 288 -15.81 -10.01 7.48
C SER A 288 -16.64 -8.95 8.16
N TYR A 289 -16.18 -8.57 9.35
CA TYR A 289 -16.67 -7.42 10.11
C TYR A 289 -15.48 -6.57 10.53
N SER A 290 -15.56 -5.27 10.30
CA SER A 290 -14.57 -4.32 10.79
C SER A 290 -15.22 -3.09 11.42
N HIS A 291 -14.51 -2.50 12.39
CA HIS A 291 -14.97 -1.35 13.15
C HIS A 291 -13.81 -0.42 13.44
N SER A 292 -13.94 0.83 13.03
CA SER A 292 -12.94 1.88 13.27
C SER A 292 -13.57 3.05 14.01
N LYS A 293 -12.80 3.62 14.96
CA LYS A 293 -13.12 4.85 15.71
C LYS A 293 -11.92 5.77 15.65
N ASP A 294 -12.11 6.94 15.09
CA ASP A 294 -11.10 7.97 14.93
C ASP A 294 -11.50 9.21 15.72
N TYR A 295 -10.85 9.43 16.85
CA TYR A 295 -11.06 10.57 17.73
C TYR A 295 -10.02 11.64 17.44
N ASN A 296 -10.46 12.91 17.36
CA ASN A 296 -9.57 14.08 17.42
C ASN A 296 -10.02 14.95 18.60
N TYR A 297 -9.12 15.26 19.50
CA TYR A 297 -9.46 15.89 20.77
C TYR A 297 -8.30 16.69 21.37
N ASP A 298 -8.63 17.62 22.26
CA ASP A 298 -7.68 18.30 23.14
C ASP A 298 -7.30 17.36 24.30
N PRO A 299 -6.02 16.98 24.47
CA PRO A 299 -5.59 16.05 25.51
C PRO A 299 -5.85 16.58 26.94
N HIS A 300 -6.01 17.89 27.12
CA HIS A 300 -6.35 18.48 28.40
C HIS A 300 -7.80 18.14 28.84
N TYR A 301 -8.75 18.13 27.89
CA TYR A 301 -10.16 17.82 28.17
C TYR A 301 -10.50 16.33 27.91
N GLY A 302 -9.73 15.68 27.04
CA GLY A 302 -9.90 14.26 26.71
C GLY A 302 -10.93 13.98 25.61
N ARG A 303 -10.88 12.75 25.08
CA ARG A 303 -11.64 12.33 23.89
C ARG A 303 -13.17 12.24 24.05
N TYR A 304 -13.70 12.40 25.24
CA TYR A 304 -15.14 12.38 25.53
C TYR A 304 -15.69 13.78 25.82
N ASP A 305 -14.86 14.81 25.72
CA ASP A 305 -15.31 16.19 25.82
C ASP A 305 -16.17 16.59 24.61
N THR A 306 -17.00 17.61 24.77
CA THR A 306 -17.91 18.10 23.72
C THR A 306 -17.17 18.76 22.55
N SER A 307 -15.93 19.17 22.73
CA SER A 307 -15.08 19.71 21.68
C SER A 307 -14.43 18.62 20.81
N ALA A 308 -14.37 17.38 21.31
CA ALA A 308 -13.80 16.26 20.58
C ALA A 308 -14.68 15.85 19.39
N THR A 309 -14.03 15.41 18.32
CA THR A 309 -14.72 14.79 17.18
C THR A 309 -14.50 13.28 17.18
N LEU A 310 -15.47 12.56 16.67
CA LEU A 310 -15.42 11.11 16.48
C LEU A 310 -15.95 10.77 15.11
N ASP A 311 -15.12 10.11 14.30
CA ASP A 311 -15.53 9.39 13.09
C ASP A 311 -15.60 7.90 13.40
N GLU A 312 -16.78 7.32 13.36
CA GLU A 312 -16.99 5.90 13.63
C GLU A 312 -17.62 5.20 12.42
N MET A 313 -16.97 4.15 11.95
CA MET A 313 -17.41 3.38 10.79
C MET A 313 -17.43 1.88 11.13
N LYS A 314 -18.56 1.21 10.85
CA LYS A 314 -18.69 -0.25 10.84
C LYS A 314 -18.85 -0.72 9.41
N GLN A 315 -18.16 -1.79 9.06
CA GLN A 315 -18.22 -2.37 7.73
C GLN A 315 -18.42 -3.88 7.81
N TYR A 316 -19.31 -4.38 6.97
CA TYR A 316 -19.62 -5.80 6.81
C TYR A 316 -19.36 -6.16 5.36
N ASN A 317 -18.68 -7.27 5.10
CA ASN A 317 -18.46 -7.78 3.75
C ASN A 317 -18.78 -9.27 3.69
N VAL A 318 -19.32 -9.70 2.55
CA VAL A 318 -19.42 -11.11 2.16
C VAL A 318 -18.92 -11.21 0.72
N GLN A 319 -17.96 -12.08 0.48
CA GLN A 319 -17.35 -12.28 -0.83
C GLN A 319 -17.38 -13.76 -1.16
N TRP A 320 -17.91 -14.11 -2.34
CA TRP A 320 -17.85 -15.44 -2.88
C TRP A 320 -17.16 -15.40 -4.24
N THR A 321 -15.99 -16.00 -4.31
CA THR A 321 -15.10 -16.00 -5.47
C THR A 321 -14.95 -17.43 -5.99
N ASN A 322 -15.07 -17.62 -7.29
CA ASN A 322 -14.88 -18.90 -7.95
C ASN A 322 -13.95 -18.74 -9.14
N SER A 323 -13.10 -19.73 -9.39
CA SER A 323 -12.23 -19.82 -10.56
C SER A 323 -12.25 -21.24 -11.10
N VAL A 324 -12.33 -21.38 -12.41
CA VAL A 324 -12.31 -22.66 -13.12
C VAL A 324 -11.20 -22.60 -14.16
N VAL A 325 -10.37 -23.64 -14.21
CA VAL A 325 -9.37 -23.83 -15.27
C VAL A 325 -10.09 -24.16 -16.57
N VAL A 326 -9.86 -23.38 -17.63
CA VAL A 326 -10.46 -23.58 -18.97
C VAL A 326 -9.35 -23.43 -20.00
N GLY A 327 -9.09 -24.49 -20.77
CA GLY A 327 -8.02 -24.49 -21.76
C GLY A 327 -6.66 -24.19 -21.13
N HIS A 328 -5.96 -23.17 -21.65
CA HIS A 328 -4.67 -22.72 -21.12
C HIS A 328 -4.81 -21.45 -20.25
N GLY A 329 -5.87 -21.35 -19.47
CA GLY A 329 -6.12 -20.21 -18.60
C GLY A 329 -7.21 -20.47 -17.58
N ASN A 330 -7.82 -19.39 -17.11
CA ASN A 330 -8.83 -19.43 -16.06
C ASN A 330 -10.01 -18.52 -16.39
N VAL A 331 -11.19 -18.92 -15.93
CA VAL A 331 -12.39 -18.11 -15.89
C VAL A 331 -12.81 -17.97 -14.43
N GLY A 332 -12.96 -16.73 -13.97
CA GLY A 332 -13.39 -16.41 -12.61
C GLY A 332 -14.75 -15.72 -12.58
N ALA A 333 -15.55 -16.02 -11.57
CA ALA A 333 -16.82 -15.34 -11.31
C ALA A 333 -17.05 -15.18 -9.81
N GLY A 334 -17.71 -14.10 -9.41
CA GLY A 334 -18.01 -13.92 -8.01
C GLY A 334 -19.07 -12.87 -7.72
N VAL A 335 -19.41 -12.83 -6.44
CA VAL A 335 -20.36 -11.88 -5.87
C VAL A 335 -19.73 -11.26 -4.63
N ASP A 336 -19.79 -9.93 -4.54
CA ASP A 336 -19.37 -9.17 -3.37
C ASP A 336 -20.58 -8.41 -2.82
N TRP A 337 -20.77 -8.49 -1.53
CA TRP A 337 -21.71 -7.66 -0.81
C TRP A 337 -20.99 -6.88 0.30
N GLN A 338 -21.24 -5.58 0.39
CA GLN A 338 -20.69 -4.70 1.40
C GLN A 338 -21.79 -3.83 2.00
N LYS A 339 -21.72 -3.60 3.30
CA LYS A 339 -22.48 -2.58 4.00
C LYS A 339 -21.56 -1.77 4.90
N GLN A 340 -21.61 -0.44 4.76
CA GLN A 340 -20.95 0.53 5.65
C GLN A 340 -22.00 1.29 6.43
N THR A 341 -21.73 1.57 7.72
CA THR A 341 -22.63 2.29 8.60
C THR A 341 -21.84 3.23 9.48
N THR A 342 -22.26 4.50 9.55
CA THR A 342 -21.72 5.49 10.49
C THR A 342 -22.57 5.51 11.77
N THR A 343 -21.96 5.86 12.90
CA THR A 343 -22.68 6.00 14.17
C THR A 343 -23.28 7.41 14.31
N PRO A 344 -24.54 7.54 14.77
CA PRO A 344 -25.17 8.86 15.02
C PRO A 344 -24.45 9.66 16.11
N GLY A 345 -24.46 10.99 15.98
CA GLY A 345 -24.01 11.90 17.02
C GLY A 345 -22.50 12.10 17.09
N THR A 346 -21.75 11.64 16.09
CA THR A 346 -20.34 12.00 15.90
C THR A 346 -20.24 13.39 15.29
N GLY A 347 -19.20 14.16 15.61
CA GLY A 347 -19.09 15.57 15.25
C GLY A 347 -19.19 15.86 13.75
N TYR A 348 -18.83 14.90 12.89
CA TYR A 348 -18.91 15.05 11.45
C TYR A 348 -20.17 14.49 10.82
N VAL A 349 -20.87 13.55 11.49
CA VAL A 349 -22.06 12.89 10.94
C VAL A 349 -23.18 12.94 11.96
N PRO A 350 -24.04 13.98 11.96
CA PRO A 350 -25.05 14.19 13.01
C PRO A 350 -26.13 13.10 13.07
N LYS A 351 -26.27 12.31 12.00
CA LYS A 351 -27.19 11.15 11.91
C LYS A 351 -26.41 9.91 11.48
N GLY A 352 -26.89 8.72 11.86
CA GLY A 352 -26.37 7.48 11.29
C GLY A 352 -26.82 7.32 9.84
N TYR A 353 -25.86 6.99 8.97
CA TYR A 353 -26.10 6.69 7.56
C TYR A 353 -25.57 5.33 7.22
N ASP A 354 -26.17 4.68 6.23
CA ASP A 354 -25.67 3.43 5.69
C ASP A 354 -25.58 3.49 4.15
N GLN A 355 -24.61 2.76 3.63
CA GLN A 355 -24.43 2.54 2.19
C GLN A 355 -24.21 1.05 1.98
N ARG A 356 -24.85 0.48 0.97
CA ARG A 356 -24.70 -0.92 0.56
C ARG A 356 -24.28 -0.98 -0.89
N ASN A 357 -23.47 -1.98 -1.20
CA ASN A 357 -23.09 -2.27 -2.57
C ASN A 357 -23.12 -3.79 -2.79
N THR A 358 -23.73 -4.21 -3.90
CA THR A 358 -23.69 -5.60 -4.36
C THR A 358 -23.04 -5.62 -5.74
N GLY A 359 -21.92 -6.29 -5.87
CA GLY A 359 -21.18 -6.41 -7.13
C GLY A 359 -21.18 -7.84 -7.63
N VAL A 360 -21.44 -8.03 -8.91
CA VAL A 360 -21.28 -9.33 -9.60
C VAL A 360 -20.24 -9.13 -10.69
N TYR A 361 -19.29 -10.05 -10.81
CA TYR A 361 -18.21 -9.93 -11.78
C TYR A 361 -17.89 -11.26 -12.47
N LEU A 362 -17.32 -11.13 -13.68
CA LEU A 362 -16.75 -12.19 -14.48
C LEU A 362 -15.36 -11.77 -14.93
N THR A 363 -14.39 -12.67 -14.83
CA THR A 363 -13.01 -12.46 -15.29
C THR A 363 -12.56 -13.63 -16.15
N GLY A 364 -11.65 -13.39 -17.07
CA GLY A 364 -11.04 -14.44 -17.88
C GLY A 364 -9.62 -14.09 -18.24
N LEU A 365 -8.76 -15.09 -18.22
CA LEU A 365 -7.40 -15.06 -18.74
C LEU A 365 -7.21 -16.29 -19.61
N GLN A 366 -6.72 -16.10 -20.83
CA GLN A 366 -6.43 -17.21 -21.77
C GLN A 366 -5.12 -16.96 -22.50
N GLN A 367 -4.29 -18.00 -22.58
CA GLN A 367 -3.12 -18.03 -23.44
C GLN A 367 -3.45 -18.78 -24.74
N LEU A 368 -3.27 -18.13 -25.88
CA LEU A 368 -3.59 -18.61 -27.22
C LEU A 368 -2.34 -18.49 -28.09
N GLY A 369 -1.48 -19.51 -28.04
CA GLY A 369 -0.15 -19.43 -28.66
C GLY A 369 0.67 -18.27 -28.07
N ASP A 370 1.13 -17.38 -28.93
CA ASP A 370 1.93 -16.21 -28.54
C ASP A 370 1.09 -15.05 -27.94
N PHE A 371 -0.23 -15.22 -27.87
CA PHE A 371 -1.13 -14.19 -27.33
C PHE A 371 -1.64 -14.59 -25.94
N THR A 372 -1.62 -13.64 -25.03
CA THR A 372 -2.32 -13.72 -23.74
C THR A 372 -3.44 -12.69 -23.74
N LEU A 373 -4.65 -13.11 -23.46
CA LEU A 373 -5.84 -12.26 -23.42
C LEU A 373 -6.43 -12.23 -22.01
N GLU A 374 -6.71 -11.04 -21.50
CA GLU A 374 -7.43 -10.84 -20.26
C GLU A 374 -8.69 -10.01 -20.52
N ALA A 375 -9.78 -10.35 -19.87
CA ALA A 375 -11.01 -9.57 -19.86
C ALA A 375 -11.70 -9.66 -18.50
N ALA A 376 -12.34 -8.58 -18.08
CA ALA A 376 -13.18 -8.56 -16.90
C ALA A 376 -14.37 -7.63 -17.11
N ALA A 377 -15.52 -8.00 -16.54
CA ALA A 377 -16.72 -7.19 -16.53
C ALA A 377 -17.39 -7.29 -15.16
N ARG A 378 -17.93 -6.18 -14.66
CA ARG A 378 -18.58 -6.09 -13.35
C ARG A 378 -19.79 -5.17 -13.41
N SER A 379 -20.81 -5.52 -12.64
CA SER A 379 -21.97 -4.67 -12.36
C SER A 379 -22.11 -4.52 -10.85
N ASP A 380 -22.03 -3.28 -10.37
CA ASP A 380 -22.26 -2.92 -8.98
C ASP A 380 -23.64 -2.25 -8.84
N ASP A 381 -24.42 -2.68 -7.86
CA ASP A 381 -25.69 -2.05 -7.46
C ASP A 381 -25.51 -1.38 -6.09
N ASN A 382 -25.37 -0.05 -6.14
CA ASN A 382 -25.14 0.78 -4.96
C ASN A 382 -26.47 1.38 -4.49
N SER A 383 -26.75 1.26 -3.18
CA SER A 383 -28.03 1.71 -2.58
C SER A 383 -28.35 3.20 -2.75
N GLN A 384 -27.34 4.04 -3.04
CA GLN A 384 -27.50 5.49 -3.19
C GLN A 384 -27.37 5.95 -4.64
N PHE A 385 -26.53 5.26 -5.44
CA PHE A 385 -26.18 5.67 -6.80
C PHE A 385 -26.70 4.72 -7.88
N GLY A 386 -27.40 3.64 -7.48
CA GLY A 386 -27.92 2.65 -8.42
C GLY A 386 -26.83 1.83 -9.09
N ARG A 387 -27.10 1.38 -10.31
CA ARG A 387 -26.28 0.40 -11.01
C ARG A 387 -25.18 1.05 -11.84
N HIS A 388 -23.94 0.55 -11.66
CA HIS A 388 -22.74 0.95 -12.40
C HIS A 388 -22.04 -0.26 -13.00
N GLY A 389 -21.77 -0.19 -14.31
CA GLY A 389 -21.01 -1.22 -15.03
C GLY A 389 -19.57 -0.76 -15.28
N THR A 390 -18.61 -1.65 -15.04
CA THR A 390 -17.20 -1.45 -15.39
C THR A 390 -16.67 -2.66 -16.15
N TRP A 391 -15.68 -2.44 -17.03
CA TRP A 391 -15.05 -3.51 -17.78
C TRP A 391 -13.61 -3.14 -18.11
N GLN A 392 -12.79 -4.16 -18.34
CA GLN A 392 -11.41 -4.01 -18.80
C GLN A 392 -11.05 -5.13 -19.73
N THR A 393 -10.10 -4.88 -20.62
CA THR A 393 -9.48 -5.87 -21.47
C THR A 393 -8.01 -5.57 -21.66
N SER A 394 -7.20 -6.61 -21.77
CA SER A 394 -5.78 -6.52 -22.06
C SER A 394 -5.39 -7.61 -23.05
N ALA A 395 -4.46 -7.31 -23.93
CA ALA A 395 -3.85 -8.27 -24.85
C ALA A 395 -2.33 -8.14 -24.77
N GLY A 396 -1.66 -9.26 -24.55
CA GLY A 396 -0.22 -9.40 -24.61
C GLY A 396 0.16 -10.21 -25.83
N TRP A 397 1.17 -9.78 -26.58
CA TRP A 397 1.72 -10.50 -27.72
C TRP A 397 3.21 -10.71 -27.50
N GLU A 398 3.60 -11.96 -27.32
CA GLU A 398 5.00 -12.38 -27.28
C GLU A 398 5.50 -12.58 -28.72
N PHE A 399 6.01 -11.51 -29.32
CA PHE A 399 6.42 -11.50 -30.72
C PHE A 399 7.79 -12.18 -30.96
N THR A 400 8.55 -12.39 -29.92
CA THR A 400 9.74 -13.24 -29.86
C THR A 400 9.96 -13.66 -28.40
N GLU A 401 10.63 -14.80 -28.19
CA GLU A 401 10.90 -15.34 -26.86
C GLU A 401 11.50 -14.28 -25.92
N GLY A 402 10.85 -14.10 -24.77
CA GLY A 402 11.25 -13.15 -23.74
C GLY A 402 10.91 -11.68 -24.02
N TYR A 403 10.15 -11.35 -25.10
CA TYR A 403 9.74 -9.97 -25.40
C TYR A 403 8.24 -9.89 -25.69
N ARG A 404 7.54 -9.07 -24.93
CA ARG A 404 6.09 -8.95 -25.01
C ARG A 404 5.65 -7.49 -25.18
N PHE A 405 4.75 -7.27 -26.12
CA PHE A 405 3.97 -6.03 -26.22
C PHE A 405 2.62 -6.23 -25.56
N ILE A 406 2.16 -5.25 -24.78
CA ILE A 406 0.90 -5.28 -24.06
C ILE A 406 0.12 -4.04 -24.39
N ALA A 407 -1.17 -4.20 -24.68
CA ALA A 407 -2.13 -3.12 -24.79
C ALA A 407 -3.31 -3.39 -23.86
N SER A 408 -3.76 -2.38 -23.11
CA SER A 408 -4.89 -2.50 -22.22
C SER A 408 -5.81 -1.29 -22.26
N TYR A 409 -7.09 -1.53 -21.99
CA TYR A 409 -8.10 -0.53 -21.77
C TYR A 409 -8.99 -0.93 -20.60
N GLY A 410 -9.33 0.02 -19.74
CA GLY A 410 -10.21 -0.24 -18.61
C GLY A 410 -11.04 0.97 -18.24
N THR A 411 -12.23 0.69 -17.70
CA THR A 411 -13.11 1.67 -17.08
C THR A 411 -13.13 1.44 -15.58
N SER A 412 -13.26 2.52 -14.81
CA SER A 412 -13.41 2.44 -13.35
C SER A 412 -14.42 3.46 -12.86
N TYR A 413 -14.91 3.26 -11.66
CA TYR A 413 -15.74 4.24 -10.97
C TYR A 413 -15.41 4.27 -9.49
N LYS A 414 -15.79 5.40 -8.84
CA LYS A 414 -15.74 5.55 -7.40
C LYS A 414 -17.03 6.19 -6.91
N ALA A 415 -17.75 5.51 -6.04
CA ALA A 415 -18.90 6.09 -5.35
C ALA A 415 -18.43 7.09 -4.27
N PRO A 416 -19.08 8.24 -4.09
CA PRO A 416 -18.83 9.11 -2.95
C PRO A 416 -19.01 8.33 -1.64
N ASN A 417 -18.11 8.55 -0.68
CA ASN A 417 -18.20 7.91 0.62
C ASN A 417 -19.19 8.65 1.55
N LEU A 418 -19.54 8.02 2.67
CA LEU A 418 -20.51 8.58 3.61
C LEU A 418 -20.06 9.91 4.22
N GLY A 419 -18.75 10.13 4.43
CA GLY A 419 -18.19 11.39 4.90
C GLY A 419 -18.30 12.51 3.86
N GLN A 420 -18.02 12.22 2.58
CA GLN A 420 -18.19 13.18 1.49
C GLN A 420 -19.64 13.57 1.25
N LEU A 421 -20.59 12.66 1.51
CA LEU A 421 -22.02 12.92 1.35
C LEU A 421 -22.64 13.64 2.54
N TYR A 422 -22.34 13.21 3.75
CA TYR A 422 -23.11 13.56 4.94
C TYR A 422 -22.27 14.10 6.09
N GLY A 423 -20.94 14.17 5.95
CA GLY A 423 -20.05 14.80 6.92
C GLY A 423 -20.27 16.31 7.03
N TYR A 424 -19.55 16.96 7.94
CA TYR A 424 -19.67 18.40 8.20
C TYR A 424 -19.56 19.27 6.92
N TYR A 425 -18.63 18.89 6.04
CA TYR A 425 -18.43 19.52 4.73
C TYR A 425 -19.09 18.73 3.58
N GLY A 426 -20.01 17.84 3.92
CA GLY A 426 -20.60 16.89 2.98
C GLY A 426 -21.53 17.54 1.96
N ASN A 427 -21.67 16.84 0.82
CA ASN A 427 -22.59 17.23 -0.25
C ASN A 427 -23.38 16.00 -0.73
N PRO A 428 -24.67 15.87 -0.36
CA PRO A 428 -25.49 14.74 -0.77
C PRO A 428 -25.79 14.68 -2.28
N ASN A 429 -25.46 15.75 -3.03
CA ASN A 429 -25.67 15.84 -4.47
C ASN A 429 -24.44 15.42 -5.30
N LEU A 430 -23.43 14.82 -4.69
CA LEU A 430 -22.26 14.31 -5.41
C LEU A 430 -22.64 13.17 -6.34
N ASN A 431 -22.01 13.16 -7.51
CA ASN A 431 -22.06 12.06 -8.47
C ASN A 431 -20.84 11.15 -8.29
N PRO A 432 -20.97 9.85 -8.64
CA PRO A 432 -19.81 8.97 -8.72
C PRO A 432 -18.80 9.43 -9.77
N GLU A 433 -17.52 9.35 -9.40
CA GLU A 433 -16.41 9.58 -10.31
C GLU A 433 -16.29 8.42 -11.30
N LYS A 434 -15.92 8.70 -12.54
CA LYS A 434 -15.75 7.71 -13.61
C LYS A 434 -14.44 7.93 -14.33
N SER A 435 -13.72 6.86 -14.61
CA SER A 435 -12.47 6.95 -15.36
C SER A 435 -12.43 6.00 -16.56
N LYS A 436 -11.59 6.38 -17.54
CA LYS A 436 -11.21 5.57 -18.70
C LYS A 436 -9.70 5.65 -18.84
N GLN A 437 -9.03 4.49 -18.85
CA GLN A 437 -7.60 4.44 -19.00
C GLN A 437 -7.18 3.58 -20.19
N TRP A 438 -6.19 4.08 -20.94
CA TRP A 438 -5.43 3.37 -21.95
C TRP A 438 -4.02 3.15 -21.46
N GLU A 439 -3.44 1.99 -21.75
CA GLU A 439 -2.05 1.69 -21.48
C GLU A 439 -1.44 0.88 -22.62
N GLY A 440 -0.23 1.25 -23.04
CA GLY A 440 0.63 0.44 -23.89
C GLY A 440 1.91 0.13 -23.12
N ALA A 441 2.37 -1.12 -23.13
CA ALA A 441 3.61 -1.49 -22.48
C ALA A 441 4.44 -2.42 -23.35
N PHE A 442 5.75 -2.33 -23.15
CA PHE A 442 6.74 -3.18 -23.77
C PHE A 442 7.64 -3.72 -22.67
N GLU A 443 7.81 -5.02 -22.61
CA GLU A 443 8.62 -5.67 -21.58
C GLU A 443 9.48 -6.78 -22.19
N GLY A 444 10.59 -7.06 -21.52
CA GLY A 444 11.50 -8.09 -21.99
C GLY A 444 12.60 -8.44 -21.01
N LEU A 445 13.34 -9.48 -21.39
CA LEU A 445 14.57 -9.93 -20.74
C LEU A 445 15.72 -9.81 -21.73
N THR A 446 16.64 -8.87 -21.49
CA THR A 446 17.80 -8.60 -22.37
C THR A 446 19.09 -8.71 -21.59
N ALA A 447 19.97 -9.66 -21.93
CA ALA A 447 21.27 -9.85 -21.27
C ALA A 447 21.19 -9.89 -19.74
N GLY A 448 20.17 -10.58 -19.18
CA GLY A 448 19.96 -10.69 -17.74
C GLY A 448 19.20 -9.51 -17.10
N VAL A 449 18.89 -8.47 -17.86
CA VAL A 449 18.08 -7.33 -17.41
C VAL A 449 16.61 -7.60 -17.71
N SER A 450 15.78 -7.77 -16.70
CA SER A 450 14.32 -7.78 -16.83
C SER A 450 13.81 -6.34 -16.78
N TRP A 451 13.11 -5.89 -17.81
CA TRP A 451 12.64 -4.51 -17.91
C TRP A 451 11.22 -4.40 -18.45
N ARG A 452 10.56 -3.30 -18.07
CA ARG A 452 9.24 -2.91 -18.61
C ARG A 452 9.19 -1.39 -18.79
N ILE A 453 8.65 -0.95 -19.93
CA ILE A 453 8.34 0.46 -20.21
C ILE A 453 6.87 0.52 -20.55
N SER A 454 6.13 1.39 -19.89
CA SER A 454 4.70 1.61 -20.14
C SER A 454 4.39 3.08 -20.30
N GLY A 455 3.45 3.38 -21.21
CA GLY A 455 2.84 4.68 -21.37
C GLY A 455 1.35 4.57 -21.14
N TYR A 456 0.76 5.51 -20.38
CA TYR A 456 -0.64 5.48 -20.02
C TYR A 456 -1.31 6.85 -20.09
N ARG A 457 -2.63 6.82 -20.27
CA ARG A 457 -3.51 7.97 -20.15
C ARG A 457 -4.78 7.59 -19.41
N ASN A 458 -5.11 8.33 -18.36
CA ASN A 458 -6.33 8.20 -17.57
C ASN A 458 -7.12 9.52 -17.62
N ASP A 459 -8.34 9.47 -18.13
CA ASP A 459 -9.29 10.60 -18.13
C ASP A 459 -10.36 10.31 -17.07
N ILE A 460 -10.46 11.17 -16.06
CA ILE A 460 -11.40 11.07 -14.93
C ILE A 460 -12.44 12.16 -15.08
N ASN A 461 -13.72 11.80 -15.02
CA ASN A 461 -14.86 12.74 -15.03
C ASN A 461 -15.52 12.74 -13.65
N ASP A 462 -16.18 13.86 -13.33
CA ASP A 462 -16.89 14.06 -12.06
C ASP A 462 -16.00 13.87 -10.83
N MET A 463 -14.70 14.20 -10.95
CA MET A 463 -13.74 14.06 -9.85
C MET A 463 -14.21 14.86 -8.63
N ILE A 464 -14.21 14.22 -7.47
CA ILE A 464 -14.63 14.85 -6.20
C ILE A 464 -13.43 15.54 -5.57
N ASP A 465 -13.61 16.83 -5.27
CA ASP A 465 -12.64 17.64 -4.55
C ASP A 465 -13.34 18.52 -3.52
N TYR A 466 -12.57 19.18 -2.67
CA TYR A 466 -13.08 20.11 -1.67
C TYR A 466 -12.93 21.55 -2.14
N ASP A 467 -14.02 22.31 -2.09
CA ASP A 467 -14.02 23.75 -2.39
C ASP A 467 -13.90 24.57 -1.09
N ASP A 468 -12.77 25.22 -0.92
CA ASP A 468 -12.47 26.05 0.25
C ASP A 468 -13.38 27.29 0.37
N HIS A 469 -13.91 27.81 -0.75
CA HIS A 469 -14.82 28.95 -0.74
C HIS A 469 -16.24 28.54 -0.34
N LEU A 470 -16.70 27.41 -0.84
CA LEU A 470 -18.01 26.85 -0.53
C LEU A 470 -17.98 26.04 0.78
N GLN A 471 -16.79 25.73 1.30
CA GLN A 471 -16.56 24.82 2.42
C GLN A 471 -17.35 23.51 2.24
N LYS A 472 -17.26 22.92 1.05
CA LYS A 472 -18.08 21.77 0.68
C LYS A 472 -17.39 20.91 -0.37
N TYR A 473 -17.67 19.61 -0.32
CA TYR A 473 -17.27 18.71 -1.40
C TYR A 473 -18.09 18.97 -2.66
N TYR A 474 -17.46 18.90 -3.82
CA TYR A 474 -18.10 19.09 -5.13
C TYR A 474 -17.44 18.19 -6.19
N ASN A 475 -18.11 18.01 -7.31
CA ASN A 475 -17.51 17.32 -8.45
C ASN A 475 -16.75 18.32 -9.33
N GLU A 476 -15.42 18.20 -9.37
CA GLU A 476 -14.53 19.09 -10.13
C GLU A 476 -14.55 18.74 -11.63
N GLY A 477 -15.47 18.51 -12.28
CA GLY A 477 -15.51 18.29 -13.72
C GLY A 477 -14.55 17.19 -14.21
N LYS A 478 -13.33 17.53 -14.63
CA LYS A 478 -12.45 16.57 -15.34
C LYS A 478 -10.99 16.67 -14.91
N ALA A 479 -10.36 15.51 -14.67
CA ALA A 479 -8.92 15.41 -14.57
C ALA A 479 -8.35 14.56 -15.72
N ARG A 480 -7.15 14.91 -16.17
CA ARG A 480 -6.39 14.15 -17.16
C ARG A 480 -5.01 13.85 -16.62
N ILE A 481 -4.65 12.59 -16.63
CA ILE A 481 -3.36 12.10 -16.18
C ILE A 481 -2.71 11.34 -17.32
N LYS A 482 -1.47 11.70 -17.65
CA LYS A 482 -0.62 11.00 -18.61
C LYS A 482 0.70 10.68 -17.95
N GLY A 483 1.30 9.55 -18.29
CA GLY A 483 2.59 9.21 -17.74
C GLY A 483 3.34 8.16 -18.53
N ILE A 484 4.63 8.08 -18.22
CA ILE A 484 5.54 7.04 -18.66
C ILE A 484 6.16 6.45 -17.40
N GLU A 485 6.23 5.14 -17.35
CA GLU A 485 6.86 4.37 -16.28
C GLU A 485 7.85 3.40 -16.89
N ALA A 486 9.07 3.39 -16.37
CA ALA A 486 10.12 2.44 -16.75
C ALA A 486 10.64 1.73 -15.50
N THR A 487 10.80 0.42 -15.57
CA THR A 487 11.36 -0.41 -14.49
C THR A 487 12.41 -1.35 -15.05
N ALA A 488 13.45 -1.62 -14.28
CA ALA A 488 14.46 -2.62 -14.60
C ALA A 488 14.97 -3.32 -13.35
N ASN A 489 15.19 -4.64 -13.45
CA ASN A 489 15.79 -5.46 -12.39
C ASN A 489 16.91 -6.30 -13.03
N PHE A 490 18.08 -6.32 -12.40
CA PHE A 490 19.22 -7.07 -12.91
C PHE A 490 20.27 -7.30 -11.81
N ASP A 491 21.12 -8.28 -12.03
CA ASP A 491 22.23 -8.60 -11.14
C ASP A 491 23.57 -8.28 -11.81
N THR A 492 24.53 -7.79 -11.02
CA THR A 492 25.94 -7.63 -11.43
C THR A 492 26.85 -8.30 -10.40
N GLY A 493 27.09 -9.60 -10.57
CA GLY A 493 27.76 -10.42 -9.58
C GLY A 493 26.93 -10.52 -8.30
N PRO A 494 27.45 -10.11 -7.12
CA PRO A 494 26.71 -10.19 -5.85
C PRO A 494 25.75 -8.99 -5.63
N LEU A 495 25.58 -8.13 -6.59
CA LEU A 495 24.78 -6.91 -6.49
C LEU A 495 23.46 -7.09 -7.23
N THR A 496 22.34 -6.94 -6.53
CA THR A 496 20.98 -6.90 -7.11
C THR A 496 20.51 -5.46 -7.25
N HIS A 497 20.06 -5.10 -8.44
CA HIS A 497 19.66 -3.74 -8.79
C HIS A 497 18.18 -3.71 -9.13
N THR A 498 17.42 -2.81 -8.49
CA THR A 498 16.05 -2.46 -8.86
C THR A 498 15.98 -0.99 -9.17
N VAL A 499 15.53 -0.64 -10.38
CA VAL A 499 15.46 0.74 -10.86
C VAL A 499 14.04 1.04 -11.32
N SER A 500 13.52 2.23 -11.00
CA SER A 500 12.32 2.77 -11.64
C SER A 500 12.47 4.25 -11.95
N TYR A 501 11.81 4.66 -13.03
CA TYR A 501 11.64 6.05 -13.41
C TYR A 501 10.19 6.30 -13.82
N ASP A 502 9.62 7.37 -13.30
CA ASP A 502 8.23 7.77 -13.54
C ASP A 502 8.17 9.22 -14.00
N TYR A 503 7.47 9.47 -15.09
CA TYR A 503 7.02 10.79 -15.51
C TYR A 503 5.51 10.87 -15.45
N VAL A 504 4.97 11.84 -14.70
CA VAL A 504 3.52 12.00 -14.48
C VAL A 504 3.12 13.44 -14.77
N ASP A 505 2.18 13.63 -15.68
CA ASP A 505 1.51 14.92 -15.95
C ASP A 505 0.03 14.78 -15.58
N ALA A 506 -0.30 15.18 -14.34
CA ALA A 506 -1.64 15.13 -13.76
C ALA A 506 -2.21 16.55 -13.69
N ARG A 507 -3.34 16.79 -14.38
CA ARG A 507 -3.94 18.12 -14.53
C ARG A 507 -5.46 18.11 -14.38
N ASN A 508 -5.99 19.20 -13.85
CA ASN A 508 -7.36 19.57 -14.09
C ASN A 508 -7.52 19.83 -15.60
N ALA A 509 -8.39 19.07 -16.28
CA ALA A 509 -8.52 19.14 -17.73
C ALA A 509 -9.35 20.35 -18.24
N ILE A 510 -9.97 21.13 -17.35
CA ILE A 510 -10.74 22.33 -17.64
C ILE A 510 -9.85 23.56 -17.55
N THR A 511 -9.12 23.71 -16.43
CA THR A 511 -8.27 24.88 -16.15
C THR A 511 -6.82 24.69 -16.62
N ASP A 512 -6.45 23.49 -17.01
CA ASP A 512 -5.08 23.05 -17.35
C ASP A 512 -4.05 23.28 -16.22
N THR A 513 -4.52 23.40 -14.98
CA THR A 513 -3.66 23.54 -13.81
C THR A 513 -3.16 22.16 -13.32
N PRO A 514 -1.91 22.05 -12.82
CA PRO A 514 -1.43 20.81 -12.22
C PRO A 514 -2.25 20.44 -10.97
N LEU A 515 -2.54 19.16 -10.80
CA LEU A 515 -3.10 18.64 -9.55
C LEU A 515 -2.04 18.75 -8.42
N PRO A 516 -2.42 19.17 -7.20
CA PRO A 516 -1.46 19.40 -6.12
C PRO A 516 -0.84 18.10 -5.58
N ARG A 517 0.34 18.20 -4.99
CA ARG A 517 1.08 17.13 -4.30
C ARG A 517 1.53 15.96 -5.17
N ARG A 518 1.62 16.13 -6.52
CA ARG A 518 2.13 15.11 -7.44
C ARG A 518 3.47 15.54 -7.99
N SER A 519 4.50 14.73 -7.73
CA SER A 519 5.82 14.92 -8.34
C SER A 519 5.75 14.62 -9.83
N LYS A 520 6.22 15.56 -10.66
CA LYS A 520 6.22 15.39 -12.11
C LYS A 520 7.18 14.31 -12.60
N GLN A 521 8.27 14.11 -11.87
CA GLN A 521 9.29 13.11 -12.16
C GLN A 521 9.69 12.42 -10.85
N MET A 522 9.87 11.13 -10.90
CA MET A 522 10.39 10.34 -9.79
C MET A 522 11.41 9.34 -10.34
N ALA A 523 12.49 9.13 -9.59
CA ALA A 523 13.44 8.06 -9.87
C ALA A 523 13.73 7.34 -8.57
N LYS A 524 13.74 6.01 -8.61
CA LYS A 524 13.98 5.16 -7.45
C LYS A 524 14.98 4.10 -7.82
N TYR A 525 15.91 3.86 -6.93
CA TYR A 525 16.93 2.85 -7.08
C TYR A 525 17.16 2.14 -5.76
N GLN A 526 17.14 0.83 -5.81
CA GLN A 526 17.53 -0.04 -4.72
C GLN A 526 18.71 -0.88 -5.18
N LEU A 527 19.76 -0.88 -4.37
CA LEU A 527 20.91 -1.76 -4.48
C LEU A 527 20.93 -2.67 -3.26
N ASP A 528 20.93 -3.97 -3.50
CA ASP A 528 21.13 -4.97 -2.47
C ASP A 528 22.47 -5.68 -2.74
N TRP A 529 23.27 -5.86 -1.69
CA TRP A 529 24.60 -6.44 -1.77
C TRP A 529 24.83 -7.42 -0.63
N ASP A 530 24.89 -8.69 -1.00
CA ASP A 530 25.18 -9.78 -0.08
C ASP A 530 26.67 -10.11 -0.17
N VAL A 531 27.43 -9.77 0.88
CA VAL A 531 28.88 -9.97 0.91
C VAL A 531 29.32 -10.49 2.27
N TYR A 532 29.98 -11.65 2.24
CA TYR A 532 30.28 -12.46 3.43
C TYR A 532 29.02 -12.65 4.28
N ASP A 533 28.75 -12.48 5.38
CA ASP A 533 27.50 -12.62 6.12
C ASP A 533 26.74 -11.28 6.29
N PHE A 534 27.16 -10.23 5.58
CA PHE A 534 26.49 -8.94 5.62
C PHE A 534 25.55 -8.76 4.44
N ASP A 535 24.32 -8.33 4.74
CA ASP A 535 23.36 -7.83 3.74
C ASP A 535 23.37 -6.29 3.80
N TRP A 536 23.88 -5.66 2.76
CA TRP A 536 23.86 -4.22 2.60
C TRP A 536 22.73 -3.79 1.68
N GLY A 537 22.07 -2.68 2.03
CA GLY A 537 21.07 -2.04 1.17
C GLY A 537 21.35 -0.56 0.99
N VAL A 538 21.28 -0.08 -0.24
CA VAL A 538 21.32 1.36 -0.55
C VAL A 538 20.06 1.72 -1.31
N THR A 539 19.28 2.64 -0.78
CA THR A 539 18.08 3.16 -1.42
C THR A 539 18.31 4.60 -1.85
N TYR A 540 18.00 4.91 -3.10
CA TYR A 540 17.95 6.27 -3.63
C TYR A 540 16.55 6.60 -4.08
N GLN A 541 16.06 7.80 -3.74
CA GLN A 541 14.81 8.35 -4.21
C GLN A 541 15.00 9.80 -4.67
N TYR A 542 14.57 10.09 -5.90
CA TYR A 542 14.39 11.43 -6.39
C TYR A 542 12.90 11.72 -6.51
N LEU A 543 12.43 12.73 -5.80
CA LEU A 543 11.08 13.28 -5.90
C LEU A 543 11.20 14.64 -6.60
N GLY A 544 10.64 14.77 -7.79
CA GLY A 544 10.67 16.00 -8.58
C GLY A 544 9.85 17.13 -7.97
N SER A 545 9.91 18.29 -8.61
CA SER A 545 9.10 19.44 -8.19
C SER A 545 7.61 19.13 -8.30
N ARG A 546 6.84 19.67 -7.34
CA ARG A 546 5.39 19.53 -7.23
C ARG A 546 4.74 20.86 -6.86
N TYR A 547 3.43 20.94 -6.92
CA TYR A 547 2.65 22.09 -6.44
C TYR A 547 1.88 21.69 -5.20
N ASP A 548 1.66 22.64 -4.27
CA ASP A 548 0.78 22.50 -3.12
C ASP A 548 0.10 23.85 -2.84
N SER A 549 -0.78 23.90 -1.86
CA SER A 549 -1.45 25.12 -1.42
C SER A 549 -0.80 25.66 -0.15
N ASP A 550 -0.56 26.96 -0.13
CA ASP A 550 -0.17 27.71 1.06
C ASP A 550 -1.44 28.19 1.78
N TYR A 551 -1.72 27.56 2.91
CA TYR A 551 -2.88 27.88 3.76
C TYR A 551 -2.58 28.95 4.83
N SER A 552 -1.40 29.57 4.82
CA SER A 552 -0.99 30.57 5.83
C SER A 552 -1.75 31.90 5.73
N ALA A 553 -2.34 32.20 4.58
CA ALA A 553 -3.11 33.42 4.35
C ALA A 553 -4.22 33.20 3.31
N TYR A 554 -5.37 33.81 3.54
CA TYR A 554 -6.47 33.81 2.58
C TYR A 554 -6.42 35.06 1.67
N PRO A 555 -6.62 34.96 0.32
CA PRO A 555 -6.88 33.73 -0.44
C PRO A 555 -5.64 32.82 -0.51
N TYR A 556 -5.87 31.50 -0.50
CA TYR A 556 -4.80 30.50 -0.57
C TYR A 556 -4.00 30.63 -1.87
N ARG A 557 -2.71 30.39 -1.79
CA ARG A 557 -1.79 30.54 -2.92
C ARG A 557 -1.23 29.18 -3.31
N THR A 558 -1.19 28.93 -4.63
CA THR A 558 -0.43 27.78 -5.14
C THR A 558 1.06 28.04 -5.00
N VAL A 559 1.77 27.14 -4.36
CA VAL A 559 3.23 27.18 -4.19
C VAL A 559 3.87 26.05 -4.95
N LYS A 560 5.07 26.31 -5.50
CA LYS A 560 5.88 25.29 -6.15
C LYS A 560 6.95 24.83 -5.17
N MET A 561 6.94 23.55 -4.81
CA MET A 561 7.95 22.92 -3.99
C MET A 561 9.07 22.35 -4.86
N GLY A 562 10.32 22.47 -4.38
CA GLY A 562 11.51 21.95 -5.06
C GLY A 562 11.55 20.43 -5.09
N GLY A 563 12.39 19.89 -5.98
CA GLY A 563 12.71 18.46 -5.96
C GLY A 563 13.74 18.13 -4.87
N VAL A 564 13.72 16.88 -4.40
CA VAL A 564 14.65 16.37 -3.39
C VAL A 564 15.22 15.02 -3.79
N SER A 565 16.48 14.78 -3.42
CA SER A 565 17.18 13.49 -3.54
C SER A 565 17.46 12.96 -2.14
N LEU A 566 16.99 11.76 -1.85
CA LEU A 566 17.14 11.10 -0.56
C LEU A 566 17.93 9.80 -0.74
N TRP A 567 18.74 9.48 0.26
CA TRP A 567 19.52 8.26 0.32
C TRP A 567 19.37 7.61 1.67
N ASP A 568 19.12 6.30 1.67
CA ASP A 568 19.10 5.48 2.88
C ASP A 568 20.17 4.39 2.76
N LEU A 569 20.75 3.99 3.89
CA LEU A 569 21.70 2.91 4.00
C LEU A 569 21.19 1.92 5.04
N THR A 570 21.22 0.63 4.72
CA THR A 570 20.87 -0.46 5.64
C THR A 570 21.99 -1.48 5.68
N VAL A 571 22.15 -2.14 6.82
CA VAL A 571 23.03 -3.28 7.00
C VAL A 571 22.37 -4.28 7.92
N SER A 572 22.48 -5.57 7.60
CA SER A 572 22.06 -6.69 8.45
C SER A 572 23.22 -7.66 8.62
N TYR A 573 23.33 -8.25 9.79
CA TYR A 573 24.36 -9.24 10.11
C TYR A 573 23.78 -10.33 11.02
N PRO A 574 23.82 -11.62 10.63
CA PRO A 574 23.45 -12.74 11.48
C PRO A 574 24.55 -13.01 12.51
N LEU A 575 24.42 -12.41 13.70
CA LEU A 575 25.40 -12.56 14.78
C LEU A 575 25.51 -14.03 15.25
N THR A 576 24.39 -14.76 15.19
CA THR A 576 24.31 -16.21 15.38
C THR A 576 23.29 -16.81 14.44
N SER A 577 23.13 -18.14 14.40
CA SER A 577 22.07 -18.81 13.64
C SER A 577 20.63 -18.38 14.03
N HIS A 578 20.48 -17.75 15.19
CA HIS A 578 19.18 -17.33 15.75
C HIS A 578 19.04 -15.82 15.92
N LEU A 579 20.14 -15.06 15.94
CA LEU A 579 20.14 -13.63 16.24
C LEU A 579 20.68 -12.84 15.04
N THR A 580 19.83 -12.01 14.46
CA THR A 580 20.21 -11.04 13.42
C THR A 580 20.16 -9.63 13.98
N VAL A 581 21.23 -8.85 13.78
CA VAL A 581 21.30 -7.42 14.13
C VAL A 581 21.21 -6.59 12.87
N ARG A 582 20.44 -5.51 12.91
CA ARG A 582 20.18 -4.63 11.77
C ARG A 582 20.43 -3.17 12.14
N GLY A 583 21.01 -2.40 11.23
CA GLY A 583 21.22 -0.98 11.37
C GLY A 583 20.76 -0.23 10.12
N LYS A 584 20.09 0.91 10.31
CA LYS A 584 19.62 1.80 9.22
C LYS A 584 20.03 3.23 9.49
N ILE A 585 20.42 3.91 8.42
CA ILE A 585 20.53 5.39 8.36
C ILE A 585 19.57 5.86 7.28
N ALA A 586 18.48 6.47 7.66
CA ALA A 586 17.54 7.11 6.75
C ALA A 586 17.96 8.57 6.51
N ASN A 587 17.70 9.10 5.30
CA ASN A 587 18.10 10.43 4.90
C ASN A 587 19.60 10.70 5.20
N LEU A 588 20.46 9.87 4.64
CA LEU A 588 21.92 9.81 4.92
C LEU A 588 22.62 11.18 4.86
N PHE A 589 22.18 12.06 3.95
CA PHE A 589 22.77 13.39 3.73
C PHE A 589 22.06 14.51 4.50
N ASP A 590 21.16 14.18 5.42
CA ASP A 590 20.47 15.14 6.30
C ASP A 590 19.79 16.28 5.53
N LYS A 591 19.00 15.93 4.52
CA LYS A 591 18.28 16.89 3.69
C LYS A 591 17.03 17.38 4.42
N ASP A 592 16.87 18.69 4.49
CA ASP A 592 15.61 19.32 4.84
C ASP A 592 14.69 19.30 3.61
N TYR A 593 13.49 18.76 3.76
CA TYR A 593 12.51 18.69 2.69
C TYR A 593 11.08 18.59 3.25
N GLU A 594 10.12 18.87 2.40
CA GLU A 594 8.69 18.77 2.71
C GLU A 594 8.00 17.95 1.61
N THR A 595 7.02 17.15 1.99
CA THR A 595 6.12 16.46 1.05
C THR A 595 4.74 17.10 1.00
N VAL A 596 4.38 17.83 2.04
CA VAL A 596 3.24 18.74 2.17
C VAL A 596 3.79 20.10 2.59
N TYR A 597 3.38 21.16 1.92
CA TYR A 597 3.89 22.51 2.20
C TYR A 597 3.65 22.92 3.66
N GLY A 598 4.72 23.38 4.31
CA GLY A 598 4.73 23.83 5.71
C GLY A 598 4.88 22.72 6.75
N TYR A 599 4.94 21.43 6.33
CA TYR A 599 5.20 20.32 7.23
C TYR A 599 6.61 19.78 7.05
N GLN A 600 7.38 19.79 8.11
CA GLN A 600 8.74 19.26 8.13
C GLN A 600 8.72 17.73 8.06
N THR A 601 9.76 17.17 7.49
CA THR A 601 10.07 15.75 7.56
C THR A 601 11.24 15.53 8.51
N ALA A 602 11.44 14.29 8.96
CA ALA A 602 12.60 13.94 9.75
C ALA A 602 13.89 14.26 8.98
N GLY A 603 14.87 14.85 9.64
CA GLY A 603 16.24 14.91 9.18
C GLY A 603 16.84 13.51 9.09
N ARG A 604 18.15 13.37 9.28
CA ARG A 604 18.79 12.06 9.32
C ARG A 604 18.38 11.28 10.56
N GLU A 605 17.90 10.04 10.36
CA GLU A 605 17.49 9.15 11.42
C GLU A 605 18.35 7.89 11.45
N TYR A 606 18.58 7.38 12.64
CA TYR A 606 19.31 6.14 12.90
C TYR A 606 18.39 5.14 13.57
N THR A 607 18.45 3.89 13.16
CA THR A 607 17.74 2.78 13.81
C THR A 607 18.67 1.59 13.99
N LEU A 608 18.59 0.95 15.13
CA LEU A 608 19.27 -0.31 15.46
C LEU A 608 18.23 -1.29 15.96
N SER A 609 18.22 -2.52 15.44
CA SER A 609 17.30 -3.56 15.89
C SER A 609 17.99 -4.92 15.96
N GLY A 610 17.42 -5.82 16.74
CA GLY A 610 17.80 -7.21 16.81
C GLY A 610 16.58 -8.11 16.76
N SER A 611 16.63 -9.15 15.93
CA SER A 611 15.60 -10.18 15.83
C SER A 611 16.16 -11.53 16.24
N TYR A 612 15.45 -12.22 17.14
CA TYR A 612 15.79 -13.56 17.60
C TYR A 612 14.72 -14.56 17.14
N THR A 613 15.16 -15.58 16.41
CA THR A 613 14.31 -16.66 15.90
C THR A 613 14.56 -17.95 16.69
N PHE A 614 13.46 -18.57 17.19
CA PHE A 614 13.50 -19.80 17.97
C PHE A 614 13.42 -21.05 17.10
#